data_2a78e025e94896a0e172873f20d81ae1
#
_entry.id   2a78e025e94896a0e172873f20d81ae1
#
_cell.length_a   1.000
_cell.length_b   1.000
_cell.length_c   1.000
_cell.angle_alpha   90.00
_cell.angle_beta   90.00
_cell.angle_gamma   90.00
#
_symmetry.space_group_name_H-M   'P 1'
#
loop_
_entity.id
_entity.type
_entity.pdbx_description
1 polymer ?
#
loop_
_entity_poly.entity_id
_entity_poly.type
_entity_poly.pdbx_seq_one_letter_code
_entity_poly.pdbx_strand_id
1 'polypeptide(L)'
;MTEFVVEFGKIVPPMPDGRLQGPAFARNHDAIWTALAPFLRDATGDVLEVGSGTGEHVSEFARRAPRLVWWPSDVYPPHLASIEAWRRHSGLANLRAPQRIDLADLDWTWRRDEQSGGALTAVLCINVLHIAPWRVAQSLIAGAARQLRERGRLFVYGPFKRDGAHTAPSNEAFDATLRAENPDWGLRDVDDLAALGQDAGLPLADIMPMPANNLVLVFARALRQD
;
A
#
# COMPACT_ATOMS: atom_id res chain seq x y z
N MET A 1 -3.09 16.74 -16.69
CA MET A 1 -2.62 15.57 -15.93
C MET A 1 -1.71 16.10 -14.84
N THR A 2 -2.17 16.09 -13.60
CA THR A 2 -1.36 16.54 -12.45
C THR A 2 -0.51 15.36 -12.04
N GLU A 3 0.76 15.39 -12.39
CA GLU A 3 1.73 14.38 -12.00
C GLU A 3 2.01 14.57 -10.50
N PHE A 4 1.50 13.67 -9.67
CA PHE A 4 1.79 13.67 -8.24
C PHE A 4 3.11 12.95 -8.01
N VAL A 5 4.20 13.69 -8.14
CA VAL A 5 5.51 13.21 -7.75
C VAL A 5 5.66 13.45 -6.25
N VAL A 6 5.76 12.38 -5.49
CA VAL A 6 5.94 12.46 -4.04
C VAL A 6 7.41 12.15 -3.72
N GLU A 7 8.21 13.19 -3.58
CA GLU A 7 9.50 13.12 -2.91
C GLU A 7 9.31 13.47 -1.44
N PHE A 8 8.88 12.52 -0.61
CA PHE A 8 8.79 12.72 0.82
C PHE A 8 10.00 12.14 1.54
N GLY A 9 10.77 13.02 2.19
CA GLY A 9 11.93 12.68 2.98
C GLY A 9 13.28 12.89 2.27
N LYS A 10 14.37 12.69 3.00
CA LYS A 10 15.73 12.77 2.44
C LYS A 10 15.92 11.63 1.44
N ILE A 11 16.11 11.98 0.18
CA ILE A 11 16.50 11.02 -0.85
C ILE A 11 17.89 10.51 -0.47
N VAL A 12 17.96 9.25 -0.11
CA VAL A 12 19.24 8.54 0.00
C VAL A 12 19.72 8.29 -1.43
N PRO A 13 20.98 8.59 -1.78
CA PRO A 13 21.49 8.30 -3.11
C PRO A 13 21.23 6.83 -3.48
N PRO A 14 20.91 6.54 -4.75
CA PRO A 14 20.71 5.15 -5.17
C PRO A 14 21.99 4.34 -4.94
N MET A 15 21.80 3.07 -4.61
CA MET A 15 22.88 2.10 -4.57
C MET A 15 23.51 1.94 -5.97
N PRO A 16 24.76 1.42 -6.09
CA PRO A 16 25.41 1.29 -7.39
C PRO A 16 24.64 0.47 -8.43
N ASP A 17 23.73 -0.41 -7.99
CA ASP A 17 22.87 -1.22 -8.85
C ASP A 17 21.48 -0.59 -9.13
N GLY A 18 21.27 0.65 -8.68
CA GLY A 18 20.06 1.42 -8.93
C GLY A 18 18.95 1.25 -7.90
N ARG A 19 19.14 0.42 -6.86
CA ARG A 19 18.17 0.29 -5.77
C ARG A 19 18.14 1.55 -4.91
N LEU A 20 16.94 2.02 -4.56
CA LEU A 20 16.72 3.04 -3.54
C LEU A 20 16.44 2.37 -2.19
N GLN A 21 16.70 3.10 -1.10
CA GLN A 21 16.38 2.68 0.25
C GLN A 21 15.46 3.71 0.91
N GLY A 22 14.38 3.21 1.50
CA GLY A 22 13.42 4.05 2.23
C GLY A 22 13.73 4.09 3.74
N PRO A 23 13.79 5.26 4.37
CA PRO A 23 14.11 5.37 5.80
C PRO A 23 13.07 4.69 6.71
N ALA A 24 11.86 4.43 6.21
CA ALA A 24 10.80 3.78 6.96
C ALA A 24 10.97 2.26 7.01
N PHE A 25 11.52 1.63 5.97
CA PHE A 25 11.61 0.19 5.83
C PHE A 25 12.27 -0.48 7.05
N ALA A 26 13.47 -0.06 7.41
CA ALA A 26 14.23 -0.66 8.51
C ALA A 26 13.48 -0.61 9.87
N ARG A 27 12.56 0.36 10.03
CA ARG A 27 11.82 0.55 11.27
C ARG A 27 10.50 -0.20 11.33
N ASN A 28 9.90 -0.54 10.18
CA ASN A 28 8.51 -0.99 10.16
C ASN A 28 8.26 -2.35 9.49
N HIS A 29 9.16 -2.84 8.62
CA HIS A 29 8.91 -4.03 7.80
C HIS A 29 8.59 -5.28 8.61
N ASP A 30 9.32 -5.52 9.74
CA ASP A 30 9.08 -6.68 10.58
C ASP A 30 7.74 -6.60 11.33
N ALA A 31 7.39 -5.41 11.84
CA ALA A 31 6.12 -5.20 12.51
C ALA A 31 4.95 -5.34 11.52
N ILE A 32 5.06 -4.76 10.32
CA ILE A 32 4.06 -4.90 9.26
C ILE A 32 3.91 -6.38 8.89
N TRP A 33 5.03 -7.08 8.65
CA TRP A 33 4.96 -8.50 8.33
C TRP A 33 4.28 -9.31 9.42
N THR A 34 4.58 -9.06 10.70
CA THR A 34 3.95 -9.74 11.84
C THR A 34 2.43 -9.58 11.80
N ALA A 35 1.92 -8.40 11.47
CA ALA A 35 0.50 -8.14 11.31
C ALA A 35 -0.11 -8.85 10.09
N LEU A 36 0.61 -8.92 8.97
CA LEU A 36 0.14 -9.51 7.72
C LEU A 36 0.28 -11.04 7.67
N ALA A 37 1.25 -11.62 8.36
CA ALA A 37 1.61 -13.03 8.29
C ALA A 37 0.44 -14.00 8.56
N PRO A 38 -0.49 -13.76 9.51
CA PRO A 38 -1.65 -14.61 9.72
C PRO A 38 -2.55 -14.77 8.49
N PHE A 39 -2.53 -13.79 7.59
CA PHE A 39 -3.35 -13.75 6.37
C PHE A 39 -2.60 -14.19 5.12
N LEU A 40 -1.28 -13.99 5.07
CA LEU A 40 -0.51 -14.09 3.83
C LEU A 40 0.51 -15.23 3.82
N ARG A 41 1.05 -15.68 4.95
CA ARG A 41 2.17 -16.63 5.01
C ARG A 41 1.90 -17.92 4.22
N ASP A 42 0.73 -18.50 4.39
CA ASP A 42 0.34 -19.78 3.78
C ASP A 42 -0.68 -19.62 2.64
N ALA A 43 -1.03 -18.37 2.31
CA ALA A 43 -1.95 -18.06 1.24
C ALA A 43 -1.34 -18.33 -0.14
N THR A 44 -2.20 -18.44 -1.15
CA THR A 44 -1.83 -18.60 -2.56
C THR A 44 -2.58 -17.58 -3.41
N GLY A 45 -2.07 -17.31 -4.60
CA GLY A 45 -2.66 -16.39 -5.57
C GLY A 45 -1.85 -15.09 -5.67
N ASP A 46 -2.48 -14.03 -6.12
CA ASP A 46 -1.82 -12.78 -6.49
C ASP A 46 -2.02 -11.72 -5.40
N VAL A 47 -0.95 -10.99 -5.10
CA VAL A 47 -0.95 -9.84 -4.21
C VAL A 47 -0.43 -8.64 -4.98
N LEU A 48 -1.19 -7.55 -4.99
CA LEU A 48 -0.78 -6.28 -5.54
C LEU A 48 -0.33 -5.35 -4.41
N GLU A 49 0.88 -4.81 -4.48
CA GLU A 49 1.28 -3.67 -3.66
C GLU A 49 1.19 -2.39 -4.50
N VAL A 50 0.40 -1.43 -4.04
CA VAL A 50 0.24 -0.14 -4.69
C VAL A 50 1.04 0.94 -3.97
N GLY A 51 1.73 1.80 -4.73
CA GLY A 51 2.65 2.77 -4.17
C GLY A 51 3.83 2.09 -3.46
N SER A 52 4.48 1.13 -4.12
CA SER A 52 5.58 0.32 -3.56
C SER A 52 6.84 1.13 -3.22
N GLY A 53 6.91 2.40 -3.63
CA GLY A 53 8.02 3.30 -3.34
C GLY A 53 9.36 2.72 -3.78
N THR A 54 10.30 2.60 -2.85
CA THR A 54 11.63 2.07 -3.13
C THR A 54 11.65 0.58 -3.53
N GLY A 55 10.61 -0.21 -3.20
CA GLY A 55 10.52 -1.63 -3.52
C GLY A 55 11.06 -2.59 -2.45
N GLU A 56 11.52 -2.07 -1.32
CA GLU A 56 12.08 -2.89 -0.24
C GLU A 56 11.02 -3.77 0.43
N HIS A 57 9.82 -3.23 0.73
CA HIS A 57 8.74 -3.96 1.38
C HIS A 57 8.27 -5.14 0.52
N VAL A 58 7.92 -4.89 -0.74
CA VAL A 58 7.43 -5.95 -1.63
C VAL A 58 8.47 -7.04 -1.84
N SER A 59 9.75 -6.68 -1.96
CA SER A 59 10.84 -7.66 -2.10
C SER A 59 10.97 -8.55 -0.86
N GLU A 60 10.95 -7.95 0.34
CA GLU A 60 11.05 -8.70 1.60
C GLU A 60 9.81 -9.57 1.85
N PHE A 61 8.61 -9.05 1.55
CA PHE A 61 7.39 -9.82 1.76
C PHE A 61 7.23 -10.96 0.73
N ALA A 62 7.69 -10.76 -0.50
CA ALA A 62 7.76 -11.83 -1.49
C ALA A 62 8.66 -12.99 -1.03
N ARG A 63 9.78 -12.68 -0.37
CA ARG A 63 10.68 -13.67 0.23
C ARG A 63 10.00 -14.44 1.39
N ARG A 64 9.20 -13.75 2.20
CA ARG A 64 8.51 -14.33 3.39
C ARG A 64 7.26 -15.13 3.04
N ALA A 65 6.64 -14.88 1.87
CA ALA A 65 5.45 -15.60 1.40
C ALA A 65 5.67 -16.14 -0.04
N PRO A 66 6.47 -17.19 -0.21
CA PRO A 66 6.90 -17.67 -1.52
C PRO A 66 5.76 -18.36 -2.32
N ARG A 67 4.63 -18.65 -1.69
CA ARG A 67 3.44 -19.24 -2.36
C ARG A 67 2.53 -18.21 -3.00
N LEU A 68 2.74 -16.92 -2.69
CA LEU A 68 2.04 -15.79 -3.31
C LEU A 68 2.86 -15.25 -4.48
N VAL A 69 2.20 -14.74 -5.50
CA VAL A 69 2.81 -13.98 -6.59
C VAL A 69 2.63 -12.49 -6.29
N TRP A 70 3.73 -11.76 -6.25
CA TRP A 70 3.76 -10.36 -5.83
C TRP A 70 3.91 -9.43 -7.03
N TRP A 71 3.00 -8.48 -7.13
CA TRP A 71 2.90 -7.49 -8.20
C TRP A 71 3.11 -6.10 -7.60
N PRO A 72 4.33 -5.56 -7.66
CA PRO A 72 4.60 -4.19 -7.21
C PRO A 72 4.06 -3.18 -8.21
N SER A 73 3.68 -2.00 -7.72
CA SER A 73 3.30 -0.89 -8.59
C SER A 73 3.60 0.46 -7.96
N ASP A 74 3.86 1.44 -8.81
CA ASP A 74 4.03 2.84 -8.41
C ASP A 74 3.65 3.75 -9.58
N VAL A 75 3.45 5.05 -9.32
CA VAL A 75 3.22 6.05 -10.36
C VAL A 75 4.53 6.73 -10.79
N TYR A 76 5.52 6.78 -9.90
CA TYR A 76 6.75 7.54 -10.07
C TYR A 76 7.84 6.71 -10.77
N PRO A 77 8.35 7.16 -11.95
CA PRO A 77 9.32 6.37 -12.72
C PRO A 77 10.60 5.98 -11.98
N PRO A 78 11.22 6.83 -11.14
CA PRO A 78 12.38 6.41 -10.34
C PRO A 78 12.09 5.29 -9.36
N HIS A 79 10.87 5.23 -8.76
CA HIS A 79 10.44 4.12 -7.92
C HIS A 79 10.31 2.83 -8.76
N LEU A 80 9.69 2.90 -9.93
CA LEU A 80 9.60 1.74 -10.83
C LEU A 80 10.98 1.18 -11.19
N ALA A 81 11.94 2.06 -11.46
CA ALA A 81 13.33 1.65 -11.73
C ALA A 81 13.98 0.97 -10.50
N SER A 82 13.76 1.52 -9.30
CA SER A 82 14.26 0.93 -8.05
C SER A 82 13.61 -0.42 -7.76
N ILE A 83 12.30 -0.54 -7.90
CA ILE A 83 11.57 -1.80 -7.71
C ILE A 83 12.12 -2.88 -8.66
N GLU A 84 12.37 -2.54 -9.92
CA GLU A 84 12.97 -3.46 -10.88
C GLU A 84 14.41 -3.85 -10.49
N ALA A 85 15.19 -2.92 -9.94
CA ALA A 85 16.51 -3.21 -9.41
C ALA A 85 16.44 -4.16 -8.20
N TRP A 86 15.51 -3.95 -7.26
CA TRP A 86 15.23 -4.85 -6.15
C TRP A 86 14.80 -6.24 -6.62
N ARG A 87 13.92 -6.33 -7.62
CA ARG A 87 13.47 -7.58 -8.22
C ARG A 87 14.65 -8.38 -8.78
N ARG A 88 15.51 -7.73 -9.57
CA ARG A 88 16.72 -8.38 -10.12
C ARG A 88 17.69 -8.81 -9.05
N HIS A 89 17.91 -7.97 -8.03
CA HIS A 89 18.81 -8.27 -6.93
C HIS A 89 18.32 -9.47 -6.09
N SER A 90 17.04 -9.54 -5.79
CA SER A 90 16.46 -10.61 -4.99
C SER A 90 16.42 -11.96 -5.70
N GLY A 91 16.31 -11.98 -7.03
CA GLY A 91 16.20 -13.20 -7.84
C GLY A 91 14.94 -14.02 -7.56
N LEU A 92 13.93 -13.45 -6.87
CA LEU A 92 12.72 -14.15 -6.46
C LEU A 92 11.79 -14.40 -7.65
N ALA A 93 11.50 -15.67 -7.94
CA ALA A 93 10.61 -16.05 -9.04
C ALA A 93 9.16 -15.59 -8.86
N ASN A 94 8.74 -15.35 -7.62
CA ASN A 94 7.39 -14.91 -7.27
C ASN A 94 7.25 -13.38 -7.16
N LEU A 95 8.31 -12.60 -7.40
CA LEU A 95 8.26 -11.14 -7.49
C LEU A 95 8.28 -10.71 -8.96
N ARG A 96 7.20 -10.10 -9.41
CA ARG A 96 6.98 -9.70 -10.80
C ARG A 96 7.55 -8.32 -11.13
N ALA A 97 7.63 -8.00 -12.41
CA ALA A 97 8.03 -6.68 -12.86
C ALA A 97 7.06 -5.60 -12.36
N PRO A 98 7.55 -4.40 -12.01
CA PRO A 98 6.69 -3.33 -11.53
C PRO A 98 5.75 -2.83 -12.61
N GLN A 99 4.54 -2.43 -12.20
CA GLN A 99 3.53 -1.83 -13.07
C GLN A 99 3.36 -0.35 -12.74
N ARG A 100 3.15 0.47 -13.75
CA ARG A 100 2.74 1.85 -13.53
C ARG A 100 1.25 1.88 -13.25
N ILE A 101 0.86 2.17 -12.00
CA ILE A 101 -0.52 2.36 -11.57
C ILE A 101 -0.63 3.74 -10.92
N ASP A 102 -1.52 4.58 -11.45
CA ASP A 102 -1.88 5.85 -10.85
C ASP A 102 -3.18 5.69 -10.07
N LEU A 103 -3.09 5.71 -8.74
CA LEU A 103 -4.27 5.63 -7.87
C LEU A 103 -5.16 6.90 -7.92
N ALA A 104 -4.74 7.97 -8.59
CA ALA A 104 -5.61 9.10 -8.85
C ALA A 104 -6.62 8.83 -9.98
N ASP A 105 -6.40 7.78 -10.77
CA ASP A 105 -7.34 7.25 -11.74
C ASP A 105 -8.38 6.36 -11.02
N LEU A 106 -9.67 6.67 -11.19
CA LEU A 106 -10.74 5.88 -10.56
C LEU A 106 -10.87 4.47 -11.15
N ASP A 107 -10.43 4.29 -12.37
CA ASP A 107 -10.53 3.02 -13.10
C ASP A 107 -9.21 2.26 -13.18
N TRP A 108 -8.26 2.53 -12.27
CA TRP A 108 -7.01 1.82 -12.24
C TRP A 108 -7.22 0.30 -12.18
N THR A 109 -6.39 -0.42 -12.91
CA THR A 109 -6.41 -1.89 -12.97
C THR A 109 -4.98 -2.42 -12.92
N TRP A 110 -4.82 -3.64 -12.44
CA TRP A 110 -3.57 -4.36 -12.51
C TRP A 110 -3.61 -5.38 -13.65
N ARG A 111 -2.44 -5.81 -14.09
CA ARG A 111 -2.32 -6.81 -15.15
C ARG A 111 -1.52 -8.01 -14.65
N ARG A 112 -1.96 -9.19 -15.02
CA ARG A 112 -1.17 -10.40 -14.91
C ARG A 112 -0.45 -10.60 -16.25
N ASP A 113 0.85 -10.25 -16.29
CA ASP A 113 1.64 -10.19 -17.51
C ASP A 113 0.98 -9.24 -18.54
N GLU A 114 0.66 -9.68 -19.75
CA GLU A 114 0.01 -8.83 -20.77
C GLU A 114 -1.53 -8.89 -20.75
N GLN A 115 -2.10 -9.68 -19.86
CA GLN A 115 -3.56 -9.86 -19.75
C GLN A 115 -4.13 -9.06 -18.58
N SER A 116 -5.43 -8.78 -18.63
CA SER A 116 -6.15 -8.24 -17.47
C SER A 116 -5.96 -9.16 -16.27
N GLY A 117 -5.60 -8.60 -15.12
CA GLY A 117 -5.38 -9.36 -13.90
C GLY A 117 -6.64 -10.10 -13.46
N GLY A 118 -6.44 -11.30 -12.90
CA GLY A 118 -7.51 -12.05 -12.23
C GLY A 118 -7.83 -11.45 -10.86
N ALA A 119 -8.70 -12.13 -10.11
CA ALA A 119 -9.08 -11.68 -8.79
C ALA A 119 -7.90 -11.80 -7.79
N LEU A 120 -7.59 -10.72 -7.08
CA LEU A 120 -6.49 -10.60 -6.13
C LEU A 120 -6.81 -11.27 -4.79
N THR A 121 -5.81 -11.93 -4.20
CA THR A 121 -5.85 -12.41 -2.82
C THR A 121 -5.75 -11.26 -1.82
N ALA A 122 -4.87 -10.30 -2.12
CA ALA A 122 -4.71 -9.11 -1.31
C ALA A 122 -4.25 -7.90 -2.13
N VAL A 123 -4.56 -6.71 -1.61
CA VAL A 123 -3.96 -5.43 -2.00
C VAL A 123 -3.27 -4.85 -0.77
N LEU A 124 -2.04 -4.37 -0.94
CA LEU A 124 -1.28 -3.68 0.10
C LEU A 124 -1.06 -2.22 -0.29
N CYS A 125 -1.21 -1.33 0.69
CA CYS A 125 -0.94 0.10 0.55
C CYS A 125 -0.20 0.58 1.81
N ILE A 126 1.09 0.88 1.69
CA ILE A 126 1.98 1.20 2.81
C ILE A 126 2.48 2.63 2.72
N ASN A 127 2.12 3.47 3.69
CA ASN A 127 2.56 4.87 3.77
C ASN A 127 2.21 5.76 2.57
N VAL A 128 1.08 5.53 1.91
CA VAL A 128 0.65 6.29 0.73
C VAL A 128 -0.40 7.36 1.07
N LEU A 129 -1.46 7.01 1.80
CA LEU A 129 -2.67 7.83 1.88
C LEU A 129 -2.47 9.20 2.51
N HIS A 130 -1.53 9.34 3.42
CA HIS A 130 -1.25 10.61 4.09
C HIS A 130 -0.40 11.59 3.25
N ILE A 131 0.25 11.11 2.18
CA ILE A 131 1.04 11.89 1.21
C ILE A 131 0.37 11.92 -0.17
N ALA A 132 -0.93 11.81 -0.22
CA ALA A 132 -1.71 11.80 -1.45
C ALA A 132 -3.04 12.55 -1.24
N PRO A 133 -3.68 13.11 -2.28
CA PRO A 133 -5.01 13.69 -2.17
C PRO A 133 -6.07 12.68 -1.75
N TRP A 134 -7.17 13.16 -1.13
CA TRP A 134 -8.26 12.29 -0.65
C TRP A 134 -8.83 11.36 -1.73
N ARG A 135 -8.91 11.80 -2.98
CA ARG A 135 -9.36 10.98 -4.10
C ARG A 135 -8.58 9.68 -4.28
N VAL A 136 -7.30 9.64 -3.85
CA VAL A 136 -6.47 8.42 -3.90
C VAL A 136 -7.01 7.37 -2.92
N ALA A 137 -7.49 7.77 -1.74
CA ALA A 137 -8.15 6.87 -0.81
C ALA A 137 -9.46 6.31 -1.38
N GLN A 138 -10.28 7.18 -1.98
CA GLN A 138 -11.52 6.78 -2.65
C GLN A 138 -11.26 5.77 -3.78
N SER A 139 -10.30 6.07 -4.63
CA SER A 139 -9.92 5.23 -5.76
C SER A 139 -9.28 3.92 -5.31
N LEU A 140 -8.41 3.93 -4.30
CA LEU A 140 -7.83 2.73 -3.72
C LEU A 140 -8.90 1.75 -3.25
N ILE A 141 -9.83 2.23 -2.42
CA ILE A 141 -10.87 1.38 -1.83
C ILE A 141 -11.82 0.84 -2.90
N ALA A 142 -12.30 1.71 -3.80
CA ALA A 142 -13.19 1.30 -4.89
C ALA A 142 -12.50 0.30 -5.84
N GLY A 143 -11.24 0.55 -6.20
CA GLY A 143 -10.48 -0.35 -7.07
C GLY A 143 -10.16 -1.69 -6.40
N ALA A 144 -9.80 -1.69 -5.13
CA ALA A 144 -9.59 -2.92 -4.37
C ALA A 144 -10.89 -3.74 -4.27
N ALA A 145 -12.03 -3.09 -4.02
CA ALA A 145 -13.33 -3.76 -3.99
C ALA A 145 -13.67 -4.45 -5.32
N ARG A 146 -13.31 -3.85 -6.47
CA ARG A 146 -13.53 -4.46 -7.79
C ARG A 146 -12.63 -5.65 -8.05
N GLN A 147 -11.38 -5.61 -7.57
CA GLN A 147 -10.31 -6.53 -7.99
C GLN A 147 -10.03 -7.65 -6.99
N LEU A 148 -10.42 -7.51 -5.72
CA LEU A 148 -10.27 -8.55 -4.73
C LEU A 148 -11.21 -9.73 -4.99
N ARG A 149 -10.72 -10.95 -4.82
CA ARG A 149 -11.55 -12.14 -4.75
C ARG A 149 -12.41 -12.15 -3.48
N GLU A 150 -13.38 -13.03 -3.41
CA GLU A 150 -14.09 -13.34 -2.16
C GLU A 150 -13.09 -13.68 -1.05
N ARG A 151 -13.34 -13.15 0.16
CA ARG A 151 -12.41 -13.20 1.30
C ARG A 151 -11.04 -12.54 1.06
N GLY A 152 -10.85 -11.89 -0.09
CA GLY A 152 -9.68 -11.06 -0.36
C GLY A 152 -9.64 -9.85 0.58
N ARG A 153 -8.45 -9.30 0.82
CA ARG A 153 -8.25 -8.21 1.78
C ARG A 153 -7.45 -7.06 1.19
N LEU A 154 -7.85 -5.85 1.58
CA LEU A 154 -7.02 -4.66 1.44
C LEU A 154 -6.39 -4.36 2.80
N PHE A 155 -5.07 -4.23 2.83
CA PHE A 155 -4.30 -3.80 4.00
C PHE A 155 -3.76 -2.40 3.75
N VAL A 156 -4.08 -1.47 4.65
CA VAL A 156 -3.59 -0.09 4.56
C VAL A 156 -2.80 0.22 5.84
N TYR A 157 -1.49 0.44 5.69
CA TYR A 157 -0.61 0.80 6.80
C TYR A 157 -0.24 2.28 6.77
N GLY A 158 -0.26 2.92 7.91
CA GLY A 158 0.20 4.30 8.10
C GLY A 158 -0.27 4.92 9.41
N PRO A 159 0.02 6.20 9.62
CA PRO A 159 -0.58 6.97 10.70
C PRO A 159 -1.98 7.44 10.30
N PHE A 160 -2.91 7.40 11.26
CA PHE A 160 -4.31 7.78 11.06
C PHE A 160 -4.81 8.61 12.24
N LYS A 161 -5.94 9.31 12.00
CA LYS A 161 -6.82 9.85 13.04
C LYS A 161 -7.86 8.79 13.43
N ARG A 162 -8.47 8.98 14.59
CA ARG A 162 -9.63 8.22 15.06
C ARG A 162 -10.61 9.19 15.70
N ASP A 163 -11.89 9.05 15.40
CA ASP A 163 -12.96 9.90 15.97
C ASP A 163 -12.66 11.42 15.78
N GLY A 164 -12.08 11.81 14.64
CA GLY A 164 -11.67 13.18 14.33
C GLY A 164 -10.40 13.67 15.04
N ALA A 165 -9.77 12.87 15.92
CA ALA A 165 -8.62 13.26 16.73
C ALA A 165 -7.32 12.56 16.32
N HIS A 166 -6.18 13.20 16.54
CA HIS A 166 -4.89 12.56 16.39
C HIS A 166 -4.65 11.54 17.52
N THR A 167 -4.13 10.37 17.16
CA THR A 167 -3.89 9.27 18.11
C THR A 167 -2.68 9.52 19.03
N ALA A 168 -1.84 10.51 18.69
CA ALA A 168 -0.67 10.91 19.50
C ALA A 168 -0.19 12.31 19.10
N PRO A 169 0.51 13.05 20.00
CA PRO A 169 1.09 14.35 19.68
C PRO A 169 2.10 14.30 18.51
N SER A 170 2.83 13.20 18.36
CA SER A 170 3.74 12.98 17.22
C SER A 170 3.00 12.92 15.88
N ASN A 171 1.80 12.34 15.87
CA ASN A 171 0.96 12.28 14.68
C ASN A 171 0.35 13.65 14.34
N GLU A 172 0.01 14.45 15.34
CA GLU A 172 -0.44 15.83 15.13
C GLU A 172 0.65 16.70 14.50
N ALA A 173 1.89 16.65 15.05
CA ALA A 173 3.03 17.37 14.50
C ALA A 173 3.36 16.91 13.05
N PHE A 174 3.24 15.61 12.79
CA PHE A 174 3.45 15.06 11.45
C PHE A 174 2.37 15.51 10.47
N ASP A 175 1.08 15.48 10.86
CA ASP A 175 -0.03 16.00 10.04
C ASP A 175 0.17 17.48 9.69
N ALA A 176 0.59 18.29 10.66
CA ALA A 176 0.90 19.70 10.43
C ALA A 176 2.04 19.89 9.40
N THR A 177 3.10 19.08 9.48
CA THR A 177 4.21 19.10 8.51
C THR A 177 3.74 18.74 7.12
N LEU A 178 2.94 17.67 6.98
CA LEU A 178 2.40 17.23 5.70
C LEU A 178 1.53 18.33 5.04
N ARG A 179 0.63 18.94 5.81
CA ARG A 179 -0.25 20.02 5.31
C ARG A 179 0.49 21.29 4.95
N ALA A 180 1.62 21.57 5.61
CA ALA A 180 2.48 22.70 5.26
C ALA A 180 3.20 22.47 3.92
N GLU A 181 3.56 21.23 3.61
CA GLU A 181 4.18 20.87 2.32
C GLU A 181 3.13 20.83 1.18
N ASN A 182 1.97 20.24 1.45
CA ASN A 182 0.88 20.17 0.48
C ASN A 182 -0.48 20.16 1.19
N PRO A 183 -1.38 21.13 0.94
CA PRO A 183 -2.67 21.21 1.61
C PRO A 183 -3.60 20.01 1.34
N ASP A 184 -3.38 19.25 0.28
CA ASP A 184 -4.15 18.04 -0.05
C ASP A 184 -3.67 16.81 0.75
N TRP A 185 -2.51 16.92 1.41
CA TRP A 185 -1.96 15.84 2.24
C TRP A 185 -2.49 15.92 3.67
N GLY A 186 -2.20 14.90 4.46
CA GLY A 186 -2.52 14.82 5.88
C GLY A 186 -3.08 13.47 6.29
N LEU A 187 -3.09 13.24 7.59
CA LEU A 187 -3.59 12.00 8.17
C LEU A 187 -5.08 11.86 7.91
N ARG A 188 -5.46 10.67 7.41
CA ARG A 188 -6.85 10.32 7.14
C ARG A 188 -7.49 9.80 8.41
N ASP A 189 -8.81 10.02 8.56
CA ASP A 189 -9.55 9.44 9.65
C ASP A 189 -9.97 8.00 9.31
N VAL A 190 -9.88 7.11 10.30
CA VAL A 190 -10.31 5.71 10.16
C VAL A 190 -11.78 5.62 9.82
N ASP A 191 -12.63 6.48 10.42
CA ASP A 191 -14.07 6.45 10.21
C ASP A 191 -14.45 6.86 8.79
N ASP A 192 -13.76 7.86 8.22
CA ASP A 192 -13.95 8.25 6.83
C ASP A 192 -13.58 7.12 5.85
N LEU A 193 -12.47 6.42 6.14
CA LEU A 193 -12.04 5.26 5.34
C LEU A 193 -12.98 4.07 5.50
N ALA A 194 -13.51 3.84 6.72
CA ALA A 194 -14.50 2.79 6.99
C ALA A 194 -15.80 3.04 6.24
N ALA A 195 -16.27 4.31 6.19
CA ALA A 195 -17.44 4.70 5.41
C ALA A 195 -17.24 4.42 3.91
N LEU A 196 -16.09 4.84 3.35
CA LEU A 196 -15.75 4.51 1.95
C LEU A 196 -15.74 3.00 1.69
N GLY A 197 -15.18 2.22 2.62
CA GLY A 197 -15.14 0.76 2.52
C GLY A 197 -16.54 0.15 2.53
N GLN A 198 -17.40 0.62 3.41
CA GLN A 198 -18.79 0.17 3.51
C GLN A 198 -19.57 0.45 2.21
N ASP A 199 -19.44 1.66 1.67
CA ASP A 199 -20.11 2.09 0.43
C ASP A 199 -19.61 1.30 -0.80
N ALA A 200 -18.34 0.92 -0.81
CA ALA A 200 -17.74 0.12 -1.87
C ALA A 200 -17.98 -1.41 -1.75
N GLY A 201 -18.66 -1.88 -0.71
CA GLY A 201 -18.82 -3.32 -0.42
C GLY A 201 -17.52 -4.01 0.02
N LEU A 202 -16.60 -3.25 0.61
CA LEU A 202 -15.34 -3.70 1.19
C LEU A 202 -15.21 -3.16 2.63
N PRO A 203 -16.06 -3.60 3.57
CA PRO A 203 -16.09 -3.07 4.92
C PRO A 203 -14.77 -3.22 5.68
N LEU A 204 -14.49 -2.28 6.59
CA LEU A 204 -13.40 -2.38 7.54
C LEU A 204 -13.69 -3.55 8.51
N ALA A 205 -12.80 -4.53 8.52
CA ALA A 205 -12.95 -5.77 9.30
C ALA A 205 -12.08 -5.77 10.57
N ASP A 206 -10.94 -5.08 10.56
CA ASP A 206 -10.03 -5.03 11.71
C ASP A 206 -9.15 -3.78 11.70
N ILE A 207 -8.70 -3.37 12.87
CA ILE A 207 -7.76 -2.26 13.10
C ILE A 207 -6.66 -2.78 14.02
N MET A 208 -5.46 -2.96 13.49
CA MET A 208 -4.32 -3.50 14.23
C MET A 208 -3.39 -2.36 14.67
N PRO A 209 -3.19 -2.15 15.99
CA PRO A 209 -2.22 -1.18 16.48
C PRO A 209 -0.78 -1.58 16.09
N MET A 210 -0.01 -0.58 15.67
CA MET A 210 1.35 -0.76 15.19
C MET A 210 2.32 0.15 15.95
N PRO A 211 3.63 -0.16 15.97
CA PRO A 211 4.63 0.72 16.56
C PRO A 211 4.57 2.15 15.99
N ALA A 212 5.05 3.11 16.79
CA ALA A 212 5.12 4.53 16.45
C ALA A 212 3.75 5.15 16.08
N ASN A 213 2.69 4.72 16.79
CA ASN A 213 1.33 5.23 16.64
C ASN A 213 0.75 5.08 15.22
N ASN A 214 1.22 4.08 14.47
CA ASN A 214 0.64 3.67 13.21
C ASN A 214 -0.47 2.63 13.42
N LEU A 215 -1.21 2.34 12.36
CA LEU A 215 -2.22 1.29 12.32
C LEU A 215 -2.06 0.48 11.01
N VAL A 216 -2.50 -0.79 11.05
CA VAL A 216 -2.92 -1.52 9.85
C VAL A 216 -4.44 -1.58 9.85
N LEU A 217 -5.06 -1.02 8.84
CA LEU A 217 -6.49 -1.15 8.58
C LEU A 217 -6.68 -2.35 7.65
N VAL A 218 -7.56 -3.26 8.03
CA VAL A 218 -7.87 -4.46 7.26
C VAL A 218 -9.30 -4.36 6.74
N PHE A 219 -9.45 -4.18 5.44
CA PHE A 219 -10.73 -4.26 4.77
C PHE A 219 -10.91 -5.66 4.17
N ALA A 220 -12.08 -6.23 4.27
CA ALA A 220 -12.33 -7.59 3.80
C ALA A 220 -13.55 -7.66 2.89
N ARG A 221 -13.39 -8.28 1.72
CA ARG A 221 -14.51 -8.55 0.83
C ARG A 221 -15.38 -9.66 1.41
N ALA A 222 -16.65 -9.35 1.58
CA ALA A 222 -17.64 -10.34 2.04
C ALA A 222 -17.81 -11.49 1.02
N LEU A 223 -18.33 -12.62 1.50
CA LEU A 223 -18.88 -13.65 0.62
C LEU A 223 -20.12 -13.08 -0.07
N ARG A 224 -20.29 -13.32 -1.37
CA ARG A 224 -21.58 -13.12 -2.00
C ARG A 224 -22.57 -14.11 -1.35
N GLN A 225 -23.65 -13.58 -0.84
CA GLN A 225 -24.80 -14.42 -0.48
C GLN A 225 -25.49 -14.77 -1.81
N ASP A 226 -25.46 -16.03 -2.18
CA ASP A 226 -26.22 -16.58 -3.32
C ASP A 226 -27.73 -16.51 -3.04
#